data_071fcab4856aa823b82c97389598f8b3
#
_entry.id   071fcab4856aa823b82c97389598f8b3
#
_cell.length_a   1.000
_cell.length_b   1.000
_cell.length_c   1.000
_cell.angle_alpha   90.00
_cell.angle_beta   90.00
_cell.angle_gamma   90.00
#
_symmetry.space_group_name_H-M   'P 1'
#
loop_
_entity.id
_entity.type
_entity.pdbx_description
1 polymer ?
#
loop_
_entity_poly.entity_id
_entity_poly.type
_entity_poly.pdbx_seq_one_letter_code
_entity_poly.pdbx_strand_id
1 'polypeptide(L)'
;YIDYLEINKVPVIGIKRTNEGIDLNELEQIFQTGKIKFFYTIPRYHHPLGTSYSKDEKEKITLLAKKYNVFIVEDDYLADLETDSKADPLYSLDNCSHVIYLKSYSKIIFPGLRVGVAVIPPSIANAFYTYKKILDIDSPMISQAALEIYIKSGMFERHKSKINSSYYNRSIKLAETLEKVQNEDPSLFTYNRQNTFGIHICLEMQKNIVTETLIQKLGDMQISVDTIDKNYMRNFPKEKLLKLNVSNVKEDKIEEGIRKVIGEIKQLRQFNFQFRKE
;
A
#
# COMPACT_ATOMS: atom_id res chain seq x y z
N TYR A 1 6.51 -6.00 8.50
CA TYR A 1 6.38 -7.47 8.54
C TYR A 1 7.69 -8.16 8.14
N ILE A 2 8.35 -7.75 7.02
CA ILE A 2 9.58 -8.41 6.52
C ILE A 2 10.63 -8.51 7.62
N ASP A 3 11.00 -7.40 8.24
CA ASP A 3 12.02 -7.37 9.31
C ASP A 3 11.63 -8.28 10.50
N TYR A 4 10.34 -8.30 10.88
CA TYR A 4 9.85 -9.18 11.95
C TYR A 4 10.03 -10.66 11.60
N LEU A 5 9.70 -11.04 10.38
CA LEU A 5 9.84 -12.41 9.92
C LEU A 5 11.31 -12.82 9.82
N GLU A 6 12.19 -11.93 9.33
CA GLU A 6 13.63 -12.15 9.28
C GLU A 6 14.25 -12.35 10.67
N ILE A 7 13.89 -11.47 11.64
CA ILE A 7 14.37 -11.58 13.03
C ILE A 7 13.95 -12.92 13.64
N ASN A 8 12.71 -13.35 13.37
CA ASN A 8 12.20 -14.63 13.88
C ASN A 8 12.63 -15.83 13.02
N LYS A 9 13.49 -15.65 12.02
CA LYS A 9 14.00 -16.70 11.11
C LYS A 9 12.86 -17.48 10.43
N VAL A 10 11.75 -16.83 10.14
CA VAL A 10 10.65 -17.42 9.37
C VAL A 10 11.03 -17.39 7.89
N PRO A 11 11.04 -18.55 7.20
CA PRO A 11 11.32 -18.56 5.76
C PRO A 11 10.25 -17.78 4.99
N VAL A 12 10.70 -16.86 4.12
CA VAL A 12 9.82 -16.02 3.31
C VAL A 12 10.23 -16.13 1.85
N ILE A 13 9.23 -16.29 0.98
CA ILE A 13 9.40 -16.23 -0.47
C ILE A 13 8.69 -14.95 -0.94
N GLY A 14 9.45 -14.07 -1.61
CA GLY A 14 8.87 -12.85 -2.20
C GLY A 14 8.29 -13.13 -3.57
N ILE A 15 7.15 -12.53 -3.87
CA ILE A 15 6.58 -12.47 -5.21
C ILE A 15 6.50 -11.01 -5.64
N LYS A 16 6.92 -10.72 -6.87
CA LYS A 16 6.96 -9.34 -7.38
C LYS A 16 5.53 -8.84 -7.65
N ARG A 17 5.21 -7.67 -7.09
CA ARG A 17 4.02 -6.91 -7.47
C ARG A 17 4.41 -5.77 -8.39
N THR A 18 3.71 -5.67 -9.51
CA THR A 18 3.86 -4.59 -10.50
C THR A 18 2.59 -3.74 -10.56
N ASN A 19 2.57 -2.77 -11.45
CA ASN A 19 1.36 -2.01 -11.75
C ASN A 19 0.24 -2.87 -12.37
N GLU A 20 0.60 -4.02 -12.93
CA GLU A 20 -0.32 -4.98 -13.58
C GLU A 20 -0.75 -6.12 -12.65
N GLY A 21 -0.32 -6.10 -11.38
CA GLY A 21 -0.61 -7.14 -10.41
C GLY A 21 0.58 -8.04 -10.12
N ILE A 22 0.34 -9.33 -9.86
CA ILE A 22 1.36 -10.36 -9.62
C ILE A 22 1.30 -11.43 -10.71
N ASP A 23 2.40 -12.15 -10.93
CA ASP A 23 2.39 -13.33 -11.79
C ASP A 23 1.67 -14.49 -11.07
N LEU A 24 0.47 -14.81 -11.54
CA LEU A 24 -0.36 -15.88 -10.97
C LEU A 24 0.21 -17.27 -11.25
N ASN A 25 1.00 -17.45 -12.31
CA ASN A 25 1.65 -18.72 -12.59
C ASN A 25 2.81 -18.94 -11.60
N GLU A 26 3.59 -17.90 -11.32
CA GLU A 26 4.62 -17.93 -10.29
C GLU A 26 3.99 -18.22 -8.91
N LEU A 27 2.87 -17.56 -8.57
CA LEU A 27 2.14 -17.80 -7.33
C LEU A 27 1.70 -19.26 -7.22
N GLU A 28 1.15 -19.82 -8.28
CA GLU A 28 0.72 -21.23 -8.32
C GLU A 28 1.90 -22.19 -8.11
N GLN A 29 3.01 -21.96 -8.80
CA GLN A 29 4.23 -22.77 -8.64
C GLN A 29 4.75 -22.74 -7.19
N ILE A 30 4.74 -21.56 -6.55
CA ILE A 30 5.13 -21.41 -5.15
C ILE A 30 4.19 -22.22 -4.24
N PHE A 31 2.87 -22.13 -4.46
CA PHE A 31 1.89 -22.86 -3.66
C PHE A 31 1.97 -24.38 -3.85
N GLN A 32 2.27 -24.85 -5.06
CA GLN A 32 2.48 -26.27 -5.38
C GLN A 32 3.58 -26.92 -4.55
N THR A 33 4.56 -26.16 -4.06
CA THR A 33 5.63 -26.71 -3.21
C THR A 33 5.12 -27.33 -1.90
N GLY A 34 3.88 -27.00 -1.47
CA GLY A 34 3.30 -27.43 -0.21
C GLY A 34 3.97 -26.84 1.04
N LYS A 35 4.97 -25.96 0.86
CA LYS A 35 5.75 -25.36 1.95
C LYS A 35 5.13 -24.06 2.48
N ILE A 36 4.26 -23.42 1.70
CA ILE A 36 3.65 -22.15 2.04
C ILE A 36 2.44 -22.37 2.94
N LYS A 37 2.37 -21.65 4.05
CA LYS A 37 1.22 -21.65 4.97
C LYS A 37 0.36 -20.40 4.82
N PHE A 38 1.01 -19.26 4.55
CA PHE A 38 0.34 -17.97 4.42
C PHE A 38 0.83 -17.23 3.18
N PHE A 39 -0.11 -16.57 2.51
CA PHE A 39 0.18 -15.55 1.49
C PHE A 39 -0.32 -14.20 2.01
N TYR A 40 0.60 -13.31 2.38
CA TYR A 40 0.27 -11.93 2.78
C TYR A 40 0.13 -11.05 1.57
N THR A 41 -0.96 -10.31 1.47
CA THR A 41 -1.20 -9.36 0.37
C THR A 41 -2.04 -8.17 0.80
N ILE A 42 -1.86 -7.03 0.09
CA ILE A 42 -2.69 -5.84 0.18
C ILE A 42 -3.47 -5.74 -1.14
N PRO A 43 -4.71 -6.24 -1.22
CA PRO A 43 -5.43 -6.35 -2.50
C PRO A 43 -5.88 -5.02 -3.06
N ARG A 44 -6.14 -4.03 -2.21
CA ARG A 44 -6.62 -2.69 -2.57
C ARG A 44 -5.64 -1.63 -2.12
N TYR A 45 -5.40 -0.62 -2.97
CA TYR A 45 -4.50 0.51 -2.64
C TYR A 45 -3.14 0.05 -2.12
N HIS A 46 -2.55 -0.93 -2.80
CA HIS A 46 -1.29 -1.55 -2.40
C HIS A 46 -0.22 -0.52 -2.02
N HIS A 47 0.32 -0.62 -0.83
CA HIS A 47 1.46 0.18 -0.42
C HIS A 47 2.77 -0.51 -0.84
N PRO A 48 3.64 0.10 -1.64
CA PRO A 48 3.68 1.54 -1.99
C PRO A 48 3.10 1.88 -3.37
N LEU A 49 2.73 0.91 -4.22
CA LEU A 49 2.40 1.14 -5.64
C LEU A 49 1.05 1.82 -5.85
N GLY A 50 0.15 1.77 -4.88
CA GLY A 50 -1.22 2.30 -4.99
C GLY A 50 -2.18 1.46 -5.83
N THR A 51 -1.74 0.33 -6.38
CA THR A 51 -2.53 -0.55 -7.26
C THR A 51 -3.54 -1.39 -6.50
N SER A 52 -4.60 -1.84 -7.19
CA SER A 52 -5.57 -2.80 -6.68
C SER A 52 -5.65 -4.01 -7.60
N TYR A 53 -5.90 -5.19 -7.04
CA TYR A 53 -6.18 -6.37 -7.86
C TYR A 53 -7.51 -6.22 -8.60
N SER A 54 -7.55 -6.69 -9.82
CA SER A 54 -8.80 -6.86 -10.56
C SER A 54 -9.66 -7.96 -9.92
N LYS A 55 -10.94 -8.01 -10.30
CA LYS A 55 -11.84 -9.06 -9.83
C LYS A 55 -11.32 -10.45 -10.21
N ASP A 56 -10.87 -10.62 -11.45
CA ASP A 56 -10.34 -11.90 -11.96
C ASP A 56 -9.09 -12.35 -11.20
N GLU A 57 -8.18 -11.42 -10.86
CA GLU A 57 -7.01 -11.74 -10.03
C GLU A 57 -7.43 -12.20 -8.63
N LYS A 58 -8.37 -11.49 -7.99
CA LYS A 58 -8.88 -11.86 -6.67
C LYS A 58 -9.50 -13.25 -6.67
N GLU A 59 -10.33 -13.58 -7.67
CA GLU A 59 -10.95 -14.88 -7.83
C GLU A 59 -9.89 -15.98 -8.00
N LYS A 60 -8.91 -15.78 -8.90
CA LYS A 60 -7.83 -16.73 -9.13
C LYS A 60 -6.96 -16.95 -7.89
N ILE A 61 -6.57 -15.88 -7.19
CA ILE A 61 -5.80 -15.98 -5.94
C ILE A 61 -6.56 -16.81 -4.89
N THR A 62 -7.87 -16.55 -4.75
CA THR A 62 -8.72 -17.27 -3.79
C THR A 62 -8.85 -18.76 -4.17
N LEU A 63 -9.02 -19.06 -5.45
CA LEU A 63 -9.07 -20.44 -5.94
C LEU A 63 -7.77 -21.20 -5.71
N LEU A 64 -6.62 -20.56 -5.99
CA LEU A 64 -5.30 -21.14 -5.72
C LEU A 64 -5.09 -21.42 -4.24
N ALA A 65 -5.45 -20.49 -3.37
CA ALA A 65 -5.36 -20.66 -1.93
C ALA A 65 -6.16 -21.88 -1.45
N LYS A 66 -7.38 -22.06 -1.91
CA LYS A 66 -8.22 -23.23 -1.61
C LYS A 66 -7.62 -24.51 -2.16
N LYS A 67 -7.17 -24.50 -3.43
CA LYS A 67 -6.58 -25.67 -4.11
C LYS A 67 -5.35 -26.22 -3.37
N TYR A 68 -4.50 -25.34 -2.84
CA TYR A 68 -3.23 -25.73 -2.22
C TYR A 68 -3.26 -25.61 -0.68
N ASN A 69 -4.41 -25.35 -0.08
CA ASN A 69 -4.61 -25.20 1.37
C ASN A 69 -3.65 -24.16 1.98
N VAL A 70 -3.57 -22.99 1.36
CA VAL A 70 -2.79 -21.83 1.80
C VAL A 70 -3.74 -20.78 2.36
N PHE A 71 -3.44 -20.25 3.55
CA PHE A 71 -4.21 -19.12 4.08
C PHE A 71 -3.75 -17.81 3.43
N ILE A 72 -4.71 -16.95 3.08
CA ILE A 72 -4.44 -15.57 2.63
C ILE A 72 -4.56 -14.65 3.84
N VAL A 73 -3.57 -13.81 4.08
CA VAL A 73 -3.65 -12.68 5.00
C VAL A 73 -3.92 -11.44 4.17
N GLU A 74 -5.18 -11.03 4.13
CA GLU A 74 -5.66 -9.84 3.43
C GLU A 74 -5.54 -8.63 4.34
N ASP A 75 -4.57 -7.74 4.05
CA ASP A 75 -4.40 -6.47 4.76
C ASP A 75 -5.17 -5.35 4.04
N ASP A 76 -6.36 -5.05 4.53
CA ASP A 76 -7.26 -4.05 3.97
C ASP A 76 -7.24 -2.75 4.80
N TYR A 77 -6.05 -2.19 4.95
CA TYR A 77 -5.80 -1.04 5.82
C TYR A 77 -6.48 0.27 5.37
N LEU A 78 -6.97 0.34 4.13
CA LEU A 78 -7.70 1.46 3.55
C LEU A 78 -9.16 1.12 3.21
N ALA A 79 -9.72 0.07 3.82
CA ALA A 79 -11.09 -0.39 3.55
C ALA A 79 -12.14 0.74 3.61
N ASP A 80 -12.01 1.66 4.57
CA ASP A 80 -12.96 2.76 4.75
C ASP A 80 -12.82 3.89 3.72
N LEU A 81 -11.74 3.90 2.93
CA LEU A 81 -11.53 4.84 1.83
C LEU A 81 -12.08 4.33 0.49
N GLU A 82 -12.48 3.06 0.43
CA GLU A 82 -13.09 2.48 -0.77
C GLU A 82 -14.48 3.08 -1.01
N THR A 83 -14.69 3.57 -2.22
CA THR A 83 -15.96 4.18 -2.64
C THR A 83 -16.68 3.35 -3.71
N ASP A 84 -15.98 2.41 -4.35
CA ASP A 84 -16.59 1.49 -5.30
C ASP A 84 -17.23 0.30 -4.56
N SER A 85 -18.55 0.24 -4.58
CA SER A 85 -19.31 -0.86 -3.99
C SER A 85 -19.05 -2.22 -4.65
N LYS A 86 -18.38 -2.26 -5.80
CA LYS A 86 -17.99 -3.49 -6.51
C LYS A 86 -16.57 -3.95 -6.21
N ALA A 87 -15.82 -3.16 -5.44
CA ALA A 87 -14.45 -3.49 -5.06
C ALA A 87 -14.40 -4.41 -3.84
N ASP A 88 -15.08 -5.55 -3.91
CA ASP A 88 -15.15 -6.53 -2.83
C ASP A 88 -13.76 -7.00 -2.38
N PRO A 89 -13.54 -7.23 -1.06
CA PRO A 89 -12.33 -7.84 -0.55
C PRO A 89 -12.25 -9.34 -0.94
N LEU A 90 -11.05 -9.92 -0.89
CA LEU A 90 -10.84 -11.37 -1.08
C LEU A 90 -11.69 -12.20 -0.11
N TYR A 91 -11.85 -11.69 1.11
CA TYR A 91 -12.67 -12.32 2.15
C TYR A 91 -14.10 -12.60 1.69
N SER A 92 -14.72 -11.70 0.93
CA SER A 92 -16.10 -11.89 0.44
C SER A 92 -16.21 -13.03 -0.60
N LEU A 93 -15.11 -13.38 -1.28
CA LEU A 93 -15.05 -14.43 -2.28
C LEU A 93 -14.73 -15.82 -1.67
N ASP A 94 -14.35 -15.87 -0.41
CA ASP A 94 -13.74 -17.05 0.22
C ASP A 94 -14.73 -17.90 1.04
N ASN A 95 -15.91 -17.40 1.37
CA ASN A 95 -16.84 -18.06 2.30
C ASN A 95 -16.20 -18.43 3.65
N CYS A 96 -15.35 -17.59 4.19
CA CYS A 96 -14.69 -17.72 5.50
C CYS A 96 -13.80 -18.98 5.67
N SER A 97 -13.20 -19.48 4.61
CA SER A 97 -12.45 -20.74 4.66
C SER A 97 -10.93 -20.56 4.78
N HIS A 98 -10.33 -19.68 3.97
CA HIS A 98 -8.88 -19.51 3.87
C HIS A 98 -8.41 -18.07 3.98
N VAL A 99 -9.30 -17.07 4.01
CA VAL A 99 -8.91 -15.67 4.12
C VAL A 99 -9.00 -15.16 5.54
N ILE A 100 -7.86 -14.71 6.07
CA ILE A 100 -7.75 -13.91 7.30
C ILE A 100 -7.86 -12.45 6.86
N TYR A 101 -8.98 -11.80 7.20
CA TYR A 101 -9.22 -10.41 6.83
C TYR A 101 -8.76 -9.47 7.93
N LEU A 102 -7.93 -8.49 7.59
CA LEU A 102 -7.42 -7.49 8.52
C LEU A 102 -7.88 -6.09 8.10
N LYS A 103 -8.51 -5.36 9.05
CA LYS A 103 -8.92 -3.97 8.87
C LYS A 103 -8.32 -3.10 9.96
N SER A 104 -7.86 -1.91 9.60
CA SER A 104 -7.31 -0.91 10.53
C SER A 104 -8.16 0.36 10.57
N TYR A 105 -8.41 0.88 11.77
CA TYR A 105 -9.02 2.21 11.95
C TYR A 105 -8.00 3.36 12.02
N SER A 106 -6.70 3.06 12.04
CA SER A 106 -5.63 4.05 12.21
C SER A 106 -5.55 5.10 11.10
N LYS A 107 -6.05 4.79 9.89
CA LYS A 107 -6.02 5.72 8.75
C LYS A 107 -7.27 6.58 8.64
N ILE A 108 -8.39 6.08 9.15
CA ILE A 108 -9.67 6.79 9.06
C ILE A 108 -9.93 7.66 10.29
N ILE A 109 -9.51 7.23 11.49
CA ILE A 109 -9.71 8.01 12.72
C ILE A 109 -8.40 8.67 13.10
N PHE A 110 -7.56 7.99 13.88
CA PHE A 110 -6.20 8.43 14.21
C PHE A 110 -5.34 7.23 14.70
N PRO A 111 -4.03 7.25 14.45
CA PRO A 111 -3.15 6.12 14.75
C PRO A 111 -3.08 5.77 16.24
N GLY A 112 -3.26 6.74 17.13
CA GLY A 112 -3.18 6.56 18.59
C GLY A 112 -4.31 5.71 19.18
N LEU A 113 -5.42 5.52 18.46
CA LEU A 113 -6.54 4.67 18.91
C LEU A 113 -6.11 3.19 19.07
N ARG A 114 -5.19 2.72 18.26
CA ARG A 114 -4.65 1.34 18.29
C ARG A 114 -5.70 0.22 18.19
N VAL A 115 -6.75 0.42 17.41
CA VAL A 115 -7.81 -0.57 17.17
C VAL A 115 -7.81 -1.02 15.73
N GLY A 116 -7.89 -2.33 15.53
CA GLY A 116 -8.11 -2.99 14.26
C GLY A 116 -9.05 -4.19 14.43
N VAL A 117 -9.50 -4.74 13.32
CA VAL A 117 -10.36 -5.94 13.29
C VAL A 117 -9.64 -7.01 12.50
N ALA A 118 -9.67 -8.23 13.04
CA ALA A 118 -9.25 -9.43 12.33
C ALA A 118 -10.44 -10.41 12.27
N VAL A 119 -10.80 -10.84 11.07
CA VAL A 119 -11.77 -11.92 10.87
C VAL A 119 -10.99 -13.19 10.54
N ILE A 120 -11.13 -14.19 11.41
CA ILE A 120 -10.30 -15.39 11.41
C ILE A 120 -11.13 -16.58 10.94
N PRO A 121 -10.63 -17.39 9.98
CA PRO A 121 -11.31 -18.63 9.58
C PRO A 121 -11.55 -19.57 10.77
N PRO A 122 -12.73 -20.24 10.86
CA PRO A 122 -13.07 -21.10 11.99
C PRO A 122 -12.03 -22.21 12.25
N SER A 123 -11.37 -22.71 11.21
CA SER A 123 -10.35 -23.76 11.28
C SER A 123 -9.14 -23.41 12.13
N ILE A 124 -8.79 -22.12 12.21
CA ILE A 124 -7.61 -21.62 12.97
C ILE A 124 -8.01 -20.70 14.14
N ALA A 125 -9.30 -20.43 14.33
CA ALA A 125 -9.78 -19.46 15.32
C ALA A 125 -9.36 -19.83 16.77
N ASN A 126 -9.44 -21.10 17.16
CA ASN A 126 -9.04 -21.54 18.49
C ASN A 126 -7.53 -21.36 18.73
N ALA A 127 -6.70 -21.72 17.76
CA ALA A 127 -5.26 -21.50 17.84
C ALA A 127 -4.94 -20.01 17.96
N PHE A 128 -5.55 -19.18 17.09
CA PHE A 128 -5.39 -17.73 17.13
C PHE A 128 -5.76 -17.14 18.48
N TYR A 129 -6.92 -17.53 19.03
CA TYR A 129 -7.39 -17.06 20.33
C TYR A 129 -6.41 -17.42 21.45
N THR A 130 -5.91 -18.66 21.46
CA THR A 130 -4.95 -19.12 22.46
C THR A 130 -3.67 -18.29 22.44
N TYR A 131 -3.08 -18.08 21.24
CA TYR A 131 -1.87 -17.26 21.11
C TYR A 131 -2.12 -15.78 21.44
N LYS A 132 -3.25 -15.21 20.97
CA LYS A 132 -3.59 -13.83 21.30
C LYS A 132 -3.70 -13.59 22.80
N LYS A 133 -4.34 -14.50 23.53
CA LYS A 133 -4.48 -14.40 24.97
C LYS A 133 -3.13 -14.43 25.71
N ILE A 134 -2.15 -15.16 25.18
CA ILE A 134 -0.80 -15.22 25.77
C ILE A 134 -0.01 -13.95 25.48
N LEU A 135 -0.11 -13.42 24.23
CA LEU A 135 0.72 -12.30 23.77
C LEU A 135 0.17 -10.94 24.19
N ASP A 136 -1.16 -10.79 24.28
CA ASP A 136 -1.81 -9.48 24.33
C ASP A 136 -2.94 -9.43 25.39
N ILE A 137 -3.08 -10.44 26.22
CA ILE A 137 -4.11 -10.61 27.26
C ILE A 137 -5.49 -10.07 26.81
N ASP A 138 -5.60 -8.72 26.63
CA ASP A 138 -6.78 -8.02 26.13
C ASP A 138 -6.39 -6.80 25.28
N SER A 139 -7.23 -6.48 24.28
CA SER A 139 -7.10 -5.23 23.54
C SER A 139 -7.57 -4.03 24.40
N PRO A 140 -7.01 -2.80 24.22
CA PRO A 140 -7.34 -1.66 25.07
C PRO A 140 -8.86 -1.36 25.10
N MET A 141 -9.52 -1.63 26.22
CA MET A 141 -10.97 -1.50 26.35
C MET A 141 -11.45 -0.05 26.20
N ILE A 142 -10.69 0.92 26.68
CA ILE A 142 -11.02 2.36 26.53
C ILE A 142 -11.11 2.74 25.06
N SER A 143 -10.15 2.30 24.25
CA SER A 143 -10.14 2.56 22.80
C SER A 143 -11.32 1.88 22.09
N GLN A 144 -11.68 0.67 22.51
CA GLN A 144 -12.82 -0.05 21.94
C GLN A 144 -14.14 0.64 22.31
N ALA A 145 -14.33 1.03 23.59
CA ALA A 145 -15.51 1.76 24.04
C ALA A 145 -15.64 3.12 23.33
N ALA A 146 -14.55 3.86 23.18
CA ALA A 146 -14.54 5.12 22.45
C ALA A 146 -14.96 4.92 20.98
N LEU A 147 -14.44 3.89 20.32
CA LEU A 147 -14.80 3.55 18.94
C LEU A 147 -16.29 3.15 18.85
N GLU A 148 -16.79 2.35 19.78
CA GLU A 148 -18.19 1.95 19.82
C GLU A 148 -19.12 3.16 19.91
N ILE A 149 -18.87 4.07 20.84
CA ILE A 149 -19.64 5.31 21.00
C ILE A 149 -19.57 6.14 19.70
N TYR A 150 -18.38 6.25 19.11
CA TYR A 150 -18.15 7.02 17.88
C TYR A 150 -18.95 6.45 16.70
N ILE A 151 -19.01 5.13 16.56
CA ILE A 151 -19.82 4.45 15.52
C ILE A 151 -21.31 4.63 15.82
N LYS A 152 -21.78 4.30 17.03
CA LYS A 152 -23.20 4.35 17.40
C LYS A 152 -23.80 5.76 17.33
N SER A 153 -23.01 6.79 17.60
CA SER A 153 -23.44 8.19 17.48
C SER A 153 -23.56 8.71 16.03
N GLY A 154 -23.13 7.90 15.04
CA GLY A 154 -23.07 8.32 13.63
C GLY A 154 -21.93 9.30 13.31
N MET A 155 -21.10 9.65 14.28
CA MET A 155 -19.93 10.52 14.05
C MET A 155 -18.90 9.87 13.14
N PHE A 156 -18.74 8.53 13.21
CA PHE A 156 -17.85 7.79 12.35
C PHE A 156 -18.17 8.00 10.87
N GLU A 157 -19.43 7.81 10.45
CA GLU A 157 -19.82 7.94 9.05
C GLU A 157 -19.66 9.37 8.54
N ARG A 158 -19.98 10.38 9.37
CA ARG A 158 -19.76 11.80 9.02
C ARG A 158 -18.26 12.10 8.85
N HIS A 159 -17.42 11.57 9.74
CA HIS A 159 -15.97 11.76 9.65
C HIS A 159 -15.41 11.05 8.43
N LYS A 160 -15.81 9.80 8.19
CA LYS A 160 -15.43 8.98 7.03
C LYS A 160 -15.73 9.72 5.72
N SER A 161 -16.95 10.26 5.56
CA SER A 161 -17.33 11.02 4.36
C SER A 161 -16.44 12.24 4.15
N LYS A 162 -16.12 12.99 5.22
CA LYS A 162 -15.22 14.14 5.15
C LYS A 162 -13.78 13.74 4.77
N ILE A 163 -13.26 12.69 5.35
CA ILE A 163 -11.91 12.19 5.05
C ILE A 163 -11.85 11.69 3.61
N ASN A 164 -12.84 10.91 3.16
CA ASN A 164 -12.88 10.39 1.80
C ASN A 164 -12.91 11.52 0.77
N SER A 165 -13.75 12.53 0.96
CA SER A 165 -13.77 13.71 0.07
C SER A 165 -12.42 14.42 0.04
N SER A 166 -11.78 14.58 1.19
CA SER A 166 -10.46 15.23 1.29
C SER A 166 -9.36 14.40 0.59
N TYR A 167 -9.35 13.08 0.74
CA TYR A 167 -8.41 12.22 0.02
C TYR A 167 -8.66 12.22 -1.48
N TYR A 168 -9.93 12.17 -1.88
CA TYR A 168 -10.33 12.24 -3.28
C TYR A 168 -9.83 13.50 -3.96
N ASN A 169 -10.10 14.68 -3.39
CA ASN A 169 -9.66 15.96 -3.95
C ASN A 169 -8.14 16.01 -4.10
N ARG A 170 -7.39 15.56 -3.08
CA ARG A 170 -5.93 15.51 -3.15
C ARG A 170 -5.41 14.55 -4.21
N SER A 171 -6.04 13.39 -4.38
CA SER A 171 -5.61 12.43 -5.41
C SER A 171 -5.88 12.96 -6.82
N ILE A 172 -7.01 13.62 -7.05
CA ILE A 172 -7.29 14.31 -8.31
C ILE A 172 -6.26 15.40 -8.57
N LYS A 173 -6.02 16.29 -7.58
CA LYS A 173 -5.06 17.38 -7.73
C LYS A 173 -3.65 16.86 -8.05
N LEU A 174 -3.25 15.74 -7.41
CA LEU A 174 -1.98 15.08 -7.71
C LEU A 174 -1.94 14.55 -9.14
N ALA A 175 -2.98 13.82 -9.56
CA ALA A 175 -3.06 13.23 -10.91
C ALA A 175 -3.04 14.30 -12.00
N GLU A 176 -3.86 15.35 -11.88
CA GLU A 176 -3.89 16.50 -12.81
C GLU A 176 -2.54 17.19 -12.89
N THR A 177 -1.87 17.37 -11.74
CA THR A 177 -0.56 18.03 -11.71
C THR A 177 0.49 17.16 -12.39
N LEU A 178 0.53 15.86 -12.11
CA LEU A 178 1.47 14.93 -12.73
C LEU A 178 1.26 14.86 -14.25
N GLU A 179 0.01 14.83 -14.70
CA GLU A 179 -0.31 14.84 -16.12
C GLU A 179 0.18 16.11 -16.81
N LYS A 180 -0.07 17.28 -16.24
CA LYS A 180 0.44 18.57 -16.76
C LYS A 180 1.97 18.55 -16.90
N VAL A 181 2.66 18.16 -15.84
CA VAL A 181 4.13 18.19 -15.82
C VAL A 181 4.72 17.12 -16.75
N GLN A 182 4.09 15.96 -16.88
CA GLN A 182 4.52 14.93 -17.81
C GLN A 182 4.31 15.35 -19.27
N ASN A 183 3.25 16.09 -19.57
CA ASN A 183 3.03 16.64 -20.91
C ASN A 183 4.07 17.72 -21.29
N GLU A 184 4.61 18.45 -20.30
CA GLU A 184 5.71 19.41 -20.52
C GLU A 184 7.04 18.70 -20.89
N ASP A 185 7.35 17.55 -20.28
CA ASP A 185 8.53 16.72 -20.61
C ASP A 185 8.24 15.22 -20.35
N PRO A 186 7.73 14.50 -21.36
CA PRO A 186 7.34 13.08 -21.20
C PRO A 186 8.51 12.13 -20.89
N SER A 187 9.75 12.59 -21.07
CA SER A 187 10.94 11.75 -20.88
C SER A 187 11.50 11.76 -19.45
N LEU A 188 10.97 12.58 -18.56
CA LEU A 188 11.51 12.73 -17.20
C LEU A 188 11.20 11.57 -16.28
N PHE A 189 9.97 11.10 -16.31
CA PHE A 189 9.47 10.04 -15.47
C PHE A 189 8.27 9.36 -16.12
N THR A 190 7.99 8.15 -15.64
CA THR A 190 6.71 7.45 -15.90
C THR A 190 6.00 7.15 -14.60
N TYR A 191 4.69 6.98 -14.65
CA TYR A 191 3.87 6.58 -13.52
C TYR A 191 2.61 5.86 -13.98
N ASN A 192 1.97 5.10 -13.09
CA ASN A 192 0.72 4.41 -13.42
C ASN A 192 -0.46 5.40 -13.42
N ARG A 193 -0.94 5.75 -14.63
CA ARG A 193 -2.08 6.65 -14.83
C ARG A 193 -3.43 6.05 -14.46
N GLN A 194 -3.55 4.72 -14.41
CA GLN A 194 -4.81 4.05 -14.07
C GLN A 194 -5.15 4.16 -12.58
N ASN A 195 -4.18 4.59 -11.78
CA ASN A 195 -4.33 4.73 -10.34
C ASN A 195 -4.89 6.11 -9.97
N THR A 196 -6.11 6.41 -10.43
CA THR A 196 -6.75 7.71 -10.26
C THR A 196 -7.20 8.01 -8.82
N PHE A 197 -7.21 7.02 -7.93
CA PHE A 197 -7.72 7.16 -6.56
C PHE A 197 -6.69 6.81 -5.47
N GLY A 198 -5.41 6.82 -5.79
CA GLY A 198 -4.35 6.45 -4.83
C GLY A 198 -3.80 7.66 -4.07
N ILE A 199 -3.74 7.56 -2.75
CA ILE A 199 -2.95 8.49 -1.91
C ILE A 199 -1.44 8.29 -2.09
N HIS A 200 -1.04 7.23 -2.78
CA HIS A 200 0.33 6.87 -3.13
C HIS A 200 0.46 6.75 -4.63
N ILE A 201 1.45 7.39 -5.19
CA ILE A 201 1.86 7.23 -6.58
C ILE A 201 3.38 7.03 -6.59
N CYS A 202 3.84 6.06 -7.37
CA CYS A 202 5.26 5.85 -7.60
C CYS A 202 5.65 6.42 -8.96
N LEU A 203 6.70 7.25 -8.96
CA LEU A 203 7.35 7.74 -10.17
C LEU A 203 8.54 6.85 -10.50
N GLU A 204 8.57 6.30 -11.71
CA GLU A 204 9.75 5.65 -12.25
C GLU A 204 10.61 6.71 -12.94
N MET A 205 11.80 6.92 -12.40
CA MET A 205 12.76 7.90 -12.91
C MET A 205 13.79 7.26 -13.82
N GLN A 206 14.47 8.07 -14.63
CA GLN A 206 15.61 7.60 -15.43
C GLN A 206 16.71 7.02 -14.52
N LYS A 207 17.36 5.95 -14.99
CA LYS A 207 18.37 5.17 -14.23
C LYS A 207 19.58 5.97 -13.75
N ASN A 208 19.87 7.11 -14.41
CA ASN A 208 21.01 7.97 -14.09
C ASN A 208 20.75 8.95 -12.93
N ILE A 209 19.54 9.01 -12.39
CA ILE A 209 19.23 9.88 -11.26
C ILE A 209 19.61 9.18 -9.96
N VAL A 210 20.44 9.82 -9.16
CA VAL A 210 20.81 9.34 -7.81
C VAL A 210 19.72 9.74 -6.84
N THR A 211 18.96 8.76 -6.37
CA THR A 211 17.75 8.97 -5.56
C THR A 211 18.06 9.60 -4.21
N GLU A 212 19.18 9.22 -3.59
CA GLU A 212 19.64 9.75 -2.31
C GLU A 212 19.91 11.26 -2.40
N THR A 213 20.59 11.68 -3.44
CA THR A 213 20.86 13.11 -3.70
C THR A 213 19.57 13.90 -3.93
N LEU A 214 18.62 13.33 -4.65
CA LEU A 214 17.31 13.93 -4.87
C LEU A 214 16.55 14.11 -3.54
N ILE A 215 16.49 13.07 -2.72
CA ILE A 215 15.79 13.11 -1.41
C ILE A 215 16.44 14.16 -0.50
N GLN A 216 17.77 14.23 -0.46
CA GLN A 216 18.47 15.21 0.36
C GLN A 216 18.12 16.64 -0.07
N LYS A 217 18.22 16.95 -1.37
CA LYS A 217 17.88 18.28 -1.89
C LYS A 217 16.44 18.68 -1.65
N LEU A 218 15.51 17.74 -1.80
CA LEU A 218 14.09 17.97 -1.50
C LEU A 218 13.86 18.17 -0.01
N GLY A 219 14.60 17.46 0.86
CA GLY A 219 14.59 17.67 2.31
C GLY A 219 15.00 19.07 2.70
N ASP A 220 16.04 19.64 2.08
CA ASP A 220 16.47 21.03 2.27
C ASP A 220 15.37 22.05 1.89
N MET A 221 14.48 21.67 0.97
CA MET A 221 13.30 22.45 0.57
C MET A 221 12.05 22.14 1.41
N GLN A 222 12.19 21.39 2.50
CA GLN A 222 11.09 20.92 3.35
C GLN A 222 10.05 20.03 2.60
N ILE A 223 10.49 19.33 1.57
CA ILE A 223 9.68 18.37 0.83
C ILE A 223 10.14 16.95 1.20
N SER A 224 9.29 16.22 1.92
CA SER A 224 9.56 14.83 2.28
C SER A 224 9.01 13.90 1.21
N VAL A 225 9.90 13.17 0.57
CA VAL A 225 9.61 12.05 -0.33
C VAL A 225 10.38 10.82 0.13
N ASP A 226 10.03 9.65 -0.35
CA ASP A 226 10.67 8.40 0.07
C ASP A 226 10.88 7.47 -1.14
N THR A 227 11.79 6.52 -1.00
CA THR A 227 11.93 5.40 -1.94
C THR A 227 11.06 4.24 -1.49
N ILE A 228 10.95 3.24 -2.33
CA ILE A 228 10.28 1.99 -2.00
C ILE A 228 11.25 0.89 -1.53
N ASP A 229 12.53 1.21 -1.33
CA ASP A 229 13.59 0.24 -1.02
C ASP A 229 13.29 -0.60 0.22
N LYS A 230 12.66 0.00 1.23
CA LYS A 230 12.23 -0.67 2.46
C LYS A 230 11.08 -1.66 2.29
N ASN A 231 10.43 -1.64 1.12
CA ASN A 231 9.33 -2.55 0.80
C ASN A 231 9.80 -3.85 0.13
N TYR A 232 11.08 -3.95 -0.17
CA TYR A 232 11.69 -5.15 -0.73
C TYR A 232 12.40 -5.99 0.33
N MET A 233 12.38 -7.29 0.15
CA MET A 233 13.29 -8.20 0.87
C MET A 233 14.74 -7.90 0.49
N ARG A 234 15.71 -8.19 1.39
CA ARG A 234 17.13 -7.82 1.20
C ARG A 234 17.72 -8.29 -0.13
N ASN A 235 17.39 -9.50 -0.55
CA ASN A 235 17.93 -10.14 -1.76
C ASN A 235 16.96 -10.06 -2.95
N PHE A 236 15.91 -9.26 -2.87
CA PHE A 236 14.94 -9.12 -3.95
C PHE A 236 15.37 -8.02 -4.93
N PRO A 237 15.17 -8.20 -6.25
CA PRO A 237 15.46 -7.14 -7.22
C PRO A 237 14.68 -5.88 -6.94
N LYS A 238 15.37 -4.76 -6.73
CA LYS A 238 14.76 -3.48 -6.39
C LYS A 238 14.56 -2.61 -7.63
N GLU A 239 13.41 -1.96 -7.72
CA GLU A 239 13.14 -0.92 -8.70
C GLU A 239 13.39 0.46 -8.09
N LYS A 240 13.96 1.36 -8.89
CA LYS A 240 14.21 2.75 -8.47
C LYS A 240 12.95 3.59 -8.66
N LEU A 241 12.07 3.55 -7.68
CA LEU A 241 10.83 4.31 -7.69
C LEU A 241 10.84 5.35 -6.57
N LEU A 242 10.41 6.57 -6.91
CA LEU A 242 10.15 7.63 -5.95
C LEU A 242 8.68 7.60 -5.55
N LYS A 243 8.43 7.40 -4.26
CA LYS A 243 7.07 7.36 -3.73
C LYS A 243 6.59 8.77 -3.36
N LEU A 244 5.49 9.19 -3.95
CA LEU A 244 4.74 10.38 -3.59
C LEU A 244 3.54 9.98 -2.70
N ASN A 245 3.30 10.77 -1.64
CA ASN A 245 2.19 10.56 -0.73
C ASN A 245 1.57 11.90 -0.35
N VAL A 246 0.29 12.09 -0.71
CA VAL A 246 -0.45 13.34 -0.44
C VAL A 246 -1.41 13.24 0.75
N SER A 247 -1.38 12.16 1.52
CA SER A 247 -2.33 11.95 2.63
C SER A 247 -2.31 13.07 3.67
N ASN A 248 -1.16 13.70 3.90
CA ASN A 248 -0.94 14.76 4.90
C ASN A 248 -0.58 16.12 4.27
N VAL A 249 -0.72 16.26 2.95
CA VAL A 249 -0.41 17.51 2.24
C VAL A 249 -1.68 18.34 2.08
N LYS A 250 -1.61 19.65 2.29
CA LYS A 250 -2.71 20.55 1.95
C LYS A 250 -2.91 20.59 0.44
N GLU A 251 -4.16 20.57 -0.02
CA GLU A 251 -4.51 20.48 -1.43
C GLU A 251 -3.87 21.60 -2.27
N ASP A 252 -3.89 22.84 -1.74
CA ASP A 252 -3.28 24.01 -2.37
C ASP A 252 -1.74 23.96 -2.51
N LYS A 253 -1.09 23.06 -1.77
CA LYS A 253 0.37 22.87 -1.81
C LYS A 253 0.83 21.74 -2.71
N ILE A 254 -0.06 20.92 -3.24
CA ILE A 254 0.30 19.75 -4.03
C ILE A 254 1.00 20.16 -5.32
N GLU A 255 0.45 21.11 -6.08
CA GLU A 255 1.03 21.55 -7.35
C GLU A 255 2.42 22.18 -7.17
N GLU A 256 2.57 23.06 -6.18
CA GLU A 256 3.87 23.66 -5.85
C GLU A 256 4.89 22.59 -5.49
N GLY A 257 4.53 21.65 -4.62
CA GLY A 257 5.41 20.56 -4.19
C GLY A 257 5.85 19.66 -5.34
N ILE A 258 4.92 19.24 -6.19
CA ILE A 258 5.23 18.40 -7.36
C ILE A 258 6.12 19.14 -8.34
N ARG A 259 5.87 20.41 -8.63
CA ARG A 259 6.72 21.20 -9.53
C ARG A 259 8.15 21.32 -9.00
N LYS A 260 8.35 21.46 -7.68
CA LYS A 260 9.67 21.43 -7.05
C LYS A 260 10.36 20.07 -7.21
N VAL A 261 9.65 18.98 -6.93
CA VAL A 261 10.17 17.61 -7.14
C VAL A 261 10.66 17.43 -8.58
N ILE A 262 9.84 17.78 -9.54
CA ILE A 262 10.16 17.63 -10.97
C ILE A 262 11.29 18.59 -11.39
N GLY A 263 11.35 19.79 -10.82
CA GLY A 263 12.44 20.74 -11.03
C GLY A 263 13.80 20.15 -10.64
N GLU A 264 13.90 19.52 -9.46
CA GLU A 264 15.13 18.86 -9.02
C GLU A 264 15.49 17.63 -9.87
N ILE A 265 14.50 16.86 -10.31
CA ILE A 265 14.72 15.75 -11.24
C ILE A 265 15.34 16.28 -12.56
N LYS A 266 14.81 17.38 -13.10
CA LYS A 266 15.35 18.03 -14.32
C LYS A 266 16.81 18.47 -14.14
N GLN A 267 17.12 19.13 -13.03
CA GLN A 267 18.47 19.60 -12.72
C GLN A 267 19.47 18.45 -12.61
N LEU A 268 19.13 17.41 -11.86
CA LEU A 268 19.99 16.22 -11.69
C LEU A 268 20.21 15.48 -13.01
N ARG A 269 19.20 15.43 -13.89
CA ARG A 269 19.35 14.88 -15.23
C ARG A 269 20.36 15.65 -16.06
N GLN A 270 20.27 16.99 -16.08
CA GLN A 270 21.17 17.85 -16.85
C GLN A 270 22.61 17.74 -16.35
N PHE A 271 22.81 17.75 -15.04
CA PHE A 271 24.13 17.63 -14.43
C PHE A 271 24.83 16.31 -14.84
N ASN A 272 24.12 15.20 -14.81
CA ASN A 272 24.66 13.89 -15.18
C ASN A 272 24.93 13.73 -16.69
N PHE A 273 24.32 14.55 -17.56
CA PHE A 273 24.60 14.57 -18.98
C PHE A 273 25.93 15.31 -19.33
N GLN A 274 26.27 16.32 -18.54
CA GLN A 274 27.53 17.09 -18.74
C GLN A 274 28.76 16.25 -18.41
N PHE A 275 28.71 15.48 -17.30
CA PHE A 275 29.84 14.62 -16.87
C PHE A 275 30.08 13.35 -17.71
N ARG A 276 29.17 12.99 -18.61
CA ARG A 276 29.37 11.83 -19.53
C ARG A 276 29.97 12.24 -20.89
N LYS A 277 30.17 13.51 -21.12
CA LYS A 277 30.79 14.04 -22.36
C LYS A 277 32.25 14.43 -22.17
N GLU A 278 32.75 14.40 -20.96
CA GLU A 278 34.19 14.44 -20.62
C GLU A 278 34.71 13.00 -20.34
#